data_d4706425d80d79708ebd2e8a50956265
#
_entry.id   d4706425d80d79708ebd2e8a50956265
#
_cell.length_a   1.000
_cell.length_b   1.000
_cell.length_c   1.000
_cell.angle_alpha   90.00
_cell.angle_beta   90.00
_cell.angle_gamma   90.00
#
_symmetry.space_group_name_H-M   'P 1'
#
loop_
_entity.id
_entity.type
_entity.pdbx_description
1 polymer ?
#
loop_
_entity_poly.entity_id
_entity_poly.type
_entity_poly.pdbx_seq_one_letter_code
_entity_poly.pdbx_strand_id
1 'polypeptide(L)'
;MTPDTGILNITIDNINLDFSKSINGLNSKSQDITEQLKKIGFKQSSIRTDDFNVRKNRVYRNNKSIDSGYKATQQIQLEFKNDQKNITKILDQFSKSSTEFNLNFNFKLSDSLKENVQKQIIKLATRDAIEKAELISSASNIDLIKIKQIKYGTNYNSGMRLYNRNNGVAEVVSTIDNSIIKGFTPKDIVYSENILLVWDIK
;
A
#
# COMPACT_ATOMS: atom_id res chain seq x y z
N MET A 1 -13.67 -1.37 -5.39
CA MET A 1 -13.23 -0.09 -6.01
C MET A 1 -11.80 -0.21 -6.46
N THR A 2 -11.49 0.14 -7.70
CA THR A 2 -10.15 -0.03 -8.26
C THR A 2 -9.20 1.04 -7.70
N PRO A 3 -8.02 0.67 -7.18
CA PRO A 3 -7.02 1.62 -6.71
C PRO A 3 -6.55 2.54 -7.84
N ASP A 4 -6.41 3.83 -7.55
CA ASP A 4 -5.92 4.84 -8.50
C ASP A 4 -4.45 5.21 -8.30
N THR A 5 -3.86 4.78 -7.20
CA THR A 5 -2.49 5.11 -6.81
C THR A 5 -1.66 3.84 -6.62
N GLY A 6 -0.51 3.78 -7.29
CA GLY A 6 0.52 2.77 -7.09
C GLY A 6 1.60 3.26 -6.14
N ILE A 7 2.12 2.36 -5.33
CA ILE A 7 3.28 2.56 -4.47
C ILE A 7 4.31 1.49 -4.83
N LEU A 8 5.45 1.92 -5.34
CA LEU A 8 6.58 1.05 -5.54
C LEU A 8 7.55 1.21 -4.38
N ASN A 9 7.82 0.12 -3.68
CA ASN A 9 8.86 0.05 -2.67
C ASN A 9 10.07 -0.66 -3.28
N ILE A 10 11.22 0.01 -3.26
CA ILE A 10 12.50 -0.48 -3.76
C ILE A 10 13.42 -0.63 -2.57
N THR A 11 13.75 -1.87 -2.22
CA THR A 11 14.71 -2.14 -1.15
C THR A 11 16.07 -2.41 -1.75
N ILE A 12 17.06 -1.66 -1.29
CA ILE A 12 18.46 -1.80 -1.66
C ILE A 12 19.31 -2.07 -0.42
N ASP A 13 20.36 -2.80 -0.61
CA ASP A 13 21.33 -3.03 0.46
C ASP A 13 22.77 -3.03 -0.07
N ASN A 14 23.71 -2.79 0.85
CA ASN A 14 25.14 -2.88 0.60
C ASN A 14 25.85 -3.50 1.81
N ILE A 15 26.70 -4.48 1.53
CA ILE A 15 27.49 -5.17 2.55
C ILE A 15 28.95 -4.82 2.36
N ASN A 16 29.61 -4.41 3.46
CA ASN A 16 31.05 -4.15 3.47
C ASN A 16 31.64 -4.49 4.84
N LEU A 17 32.91 -4.88 4.88
CA LEU A 17 33.61 -5.11 6.15
C LEU A 17 33.78 -3.81 6.95
N ASP A 18 33.90 -2.67 6.28
CA ASP A 18 33.98 -1.34 6.87
C ASP A 18 32.61 -0.68 6.95
N PHE A 19 32.29 -0.11 8.12
CA PHE A 19 31.02 0.54 8.39
C PHE A 19 30.75 1.71 7.43
N SER A 20 31.74 2.60 7.25
CA SER A 20 31.58 3.78 6.39
C SER A 20 31.43 3.40 4.92
N LYS A 21 32.17 2.38 4.47
CA LYS A 21 32.06 1.87 3.09
C LYS A 21 30.71 1.19 2.84
N SER A 22 30.13 0.54 3.85
CA SER A 22 28.79 -0.03 3.70
C SER A 22 27.73 1.06 3.43
N ILE A 23 27.82 2.20 4.12
CA ILE A 23 26.94 3.34 3.94
C ILE A 23 27.19 4.05 2.60
N ASN A 24 28.45 4.31 2.25
CA ASN A 24 28.79 4.99 1.01
C ASN A 24 28.34 4.20 -0.22
N GLY A 25 28.52 2.87 -0.21
CA GLY A 25 28.03 2.02 -1.27
C GLY A 25 26.48 2.00 -1.37
N LEU A 26 25.79 2.03 -0.23
CA LEU A 26 24.34 2.15 -0.20
C LEU A 26 23.86 3.49 -0.79
N ASN A 27 24.51 4.61 -0.41
CA ASN A 27 24.19 5.94 -0.93
C ASN A 27 24.36 6.03 -2.45
N SER A 28 25.42 5.43 -3.00
CA SER A 28 25.63 5.37 -4.45
C SER A 28 24.53 4.59 -5.15
N LYS A 29 24.11 3.44 -4.61
CA LYS A 29 22.99 2.66 -5.13
C LYS A 29 21.67 3.44 -5.04
N SER A 30 21.44 4.14 -3.92
CA SER A 30 20.25 4.97 -3.73
C SER A 30 20.14 6.11 -4.74
N GLN A 31 21.28 6.77 -5.00
CA GLN A 31 21.33 7.83 -6.00
C GLN A 31 21.05 7.28 -7.39
N ASP A 32 21.67 6.16 -7.78
CA ASP A 32 21.46 5.52 -9.07
C ASP A 32 19.96 5.15 -9.28
N ILE A 33 19.32 4.51 -8.31
CA ILE A 33 17.89 4.20 -8.36
C ILE A 33 17.03 5.46 -8.53
N THR A 34 17.36 6.52 -7.77
CA THR A 34 16.63 7.79 -7.85
C THR A 34 16.78 8.44 -9.23
N GLU A 35 17.97 8.41 -9.81
CA GLU A 35 18.24 8.94 -11.15
C GLU A 35 17.51 8.12 -12.23
N GLN A 36 17.49 6.80 -12.11
CA GLN A 36 16.73 5.92 -13.01
C GLN A 36 15.25 6.26 -13.00
N LEU A 37 14.64 6.48 -11.82
CA LEU A 37 13.24 6.89 -11.69
C LEU A 37 12.98 8.27 -12.33
N LYS A 38 13.88 9.22 -12.13
CA LYS A 38 13.79 10.56 -12.76
C LYS A 38 13.90 10.47 -14.29
N LYS A 39 14.80 9.64 -14.80
CA LYS A 39 15.01 9.44 -16.24
C LYS A 39 13.74 8.97 -16.96
N ILE A 40 12.90 8.17 -16.32
CA ILE A 40 11.62 7.72 -16.87
C ILE A 40 10.46 8.67 -16.56
N GLY A 41 10.73 9.83 -15.99
CA GLY A 41 9.81 10.96 -15.87
C GLY A 41 9.11 11.11 -14.52
N PHE A 42 9.53 10.41 -13.47
CA PHE A 42 8.99 10.64 -12.13
C PHE A 42 9.65 11.85 -11.46
N LYS A 43 8.82 12.63 -10.76
CA LYS A 43 9.29 13.83 -10.05
C LYS A 43 9.98 13.46 -8.74
N GLN A 44 10.97 14.22 -8.32
CA GLN A 44 11.63 14.05 -7.02
C GLN A 44 10.62 14.08 -5.85
N SER A 45 9.57 14.90 -5.94
CA SER A 45 8.52 15.00 -4.91
C SER A 45 7.70 13.72 -4.73
N SER A 46 7.68 12.82 -5.73
CA SER A 46 7.04 11.52 -5.67
C SER A 46 7.95 10.41 -5.14
N ILE A 47 9.24 10.70 -4.95
CA ILE A 47 10.26 9.75 -4.49
C ILE A 47 10.59 10.11 -3.04
N ARG A 48 10.42 9.16 -2.14
CA ARG A 48 10.76 9.29 -0.73
C ARG A 48 11.75 8.22 -0.33
N THR A 49 12.51 8.50 0.70
CA THR A 49 13.40 7.52 1.31
C THR A 49 12.86 7.17 2.69
N ASP A 50 12.66 5.88 2.93
CA ASP A 50 12.21 5.34 4.19
C ASP A 50 13.23 4.30 4.70
N ASP A 51 13.16 3.96 5.97
CA ASP A 51 13.86 2.82 6.61
C ASP A 51 15.35 2.68 6.29
N PHE A 52 16.14 3.69 6.66
CA PHE A 52 17.59 3.55 6.68
C PHE A 52 18.05 2.78 7.92
N ASN A 53 18.76 1.67 7.71
CA ASN A 53 19.27 0.84 8.80
C ASN A 53 20.68 0.31 8.47
N VAL A 54 21.56 0.29 9.47
CA VAL A 54 22.90 -0.34 9.39
C VAL A 54 23.06 -1.30 10.55
N ARG A 55 23.35 -2.56 10.24
CA ARG A 55 23.54 -3.60 11.26
C ARG A 55 24.78 -4.44 10.97
N LYS A 56 25.31 -5.11 11.99
CA LYS A 56 26.32 -6.13 11.78
C LYS A 56 25.79 -7.27 10.94
N ASN A 57 26.52 -7.63 9.90
CA ASN A 57 26.22 -8.77 9.06
C ASN A 57 26.92 -10.01 9.60
N ARG A 58 26.15 -11.05 9.93
CA ARG A 58 26.68 -12.31 10.42
C ARG A 58 26.24 -13.44 9.49
N VAL A 59 27.19 -14.25 9.08
CA VAL A 59 26.94 -15.44 8.22
C VAL A 59 27.16 -16.71 9.06
N TYR A 60 26.25 -17.65 8.90
CA TYR A 60 26.40 -18.99 9.53
C TYR A 60 27.15 -19.91 8.59
N ARG A 61 28.33 -20.37 9.01
CA ARG A 61 29.09 -21.41 8.30
C ARG A 61 29.59 -22.44 9.32
N ASN A 62 29.44 -23.73 9.00
CA ASN A 62 29.86 -24.83 9.86
C ASN A 62 29.41 -24.70 11.33
N ASN A 63 28.13 -24.41 11.55
CA ASN A 63 27.53 -24.17 12.88
C ASN A 63 28.15 -23.03 13.69
N LYS A 64 28.92 -22.13 13.08
CA LYS A 64 29.52 -20.96 13.73
C LYS A 64 29.01 -19.68 13.08
N SER A 65 28.68 -18.70 13.93
CA SER A 65 28.34 -17.33 13.47
C SER A 65 29.65 -16.58 13.23
N ILE A 66 29.87 -16.19 11.98
CA ILE A 66 31.08 -15.43 11.55
C ILE A 66 30.64 -14.00 11.29
N ASP A 67 31.38 -13.03 11.85
CA ASP A 67 31.19 -11.60 11.53
C ASP A 67 31.62 -11.36 10.08
N SER A 68 30.72 -10.82 9.27
CA SER A 68 30.92 -10.52 7.85
C SER A 68 30.77 -9.02 7.57
N GLY A 69 31.10 -8.18 8.54
CA GLY A 69 31.09 -6.72 8.44
C GLY A 69 29.72 -6.11 8.73
N TYR A 70 29.32 -5.15 7.91
CA TYR A 70 28.10 -4.35 8.09
C TYR A 70 27.20 -4.44 6.87
N LYS A 71 25.92 -4.56 7.11
CA LYS A 71 24.88 -4.48 6.09
C LYS A 71 24.10 -3.19 6.31
N ALA A 72 24.21 -2.27 5.37
CA ALA A 72 23.39 -1.08 5.28
C ALA A 72 22.21 -1.36 4.36
N THR A 73 21.00 -0.99 4.75
CA THR A 73 19.75 -1.22 3.99
C THR A 73 18.94 0.07 3.96
N GLN A 74 18.29 0.33 2.84
CA GLN A 74 17.42 1.48 2.64
C GLN A 74 16.23 1.11 1.78
N GLN A 75 15.08 1.72 2.06
CA GLN A 75 13.89 1.61 1.23
C GLN A 75 13.63 2.94 0.54
N ILE A 76 13.45 2.90 -0.78
CA ILE A 76 13.01 4.03 -1.59
C ILE A 76 11.56 3.74 -1.98
N GLN A 77 10.69 4.72 -1.75
CA GLN A 77 9.28 4.63 -2.11
C GLN A 77 8.96 5.61 -3.24
N LEU A 78 8.31 5.12 -4.28
CA LEU A 78 7.77 5.93 -5.36
C LEU A 78 6.24 5.84 -5.33
N GLU A 79 5.57 6.99 -5.22
CA GLU A 79 4.13 7.09 -5.41
C GLU A 79 3.83 7.54 -6.85
N PHE A 80 2.94 6.83 -7.55
CA PHE A 80 2.62 7.10 -8.95
C PHE A 80 1.15 6.80 -9.26
N LYS A 81 0.64 7.37 -10.36
CA LYS A 81 -0.69 7.03 -10.85
C LYS A 81 -0.74 5.57 -11.29
N ASN A 82 -1.69 4.82 -10.75
CA ASN A 82 -1.89 3.41 -11.12
C ASN A 82 -2.43 3.29 -12.54
N ASP A 83 -1.54 3.24 -13.50
CA ASP A 83 -1.84 2.93 -14.90
C ASP A 83 -0.77 1.99 -15.48
N GLN A 84 -1.18 1.22 -16.48
CA GLN A 84 -0.34 0.23 -17.15
C GLN A 84 0.96 0.85 -17.70
N LYS A 85 0.88 2.08 -18.21
CA LYS A 85 2.02 2.78 -18.81
C LYS A 85 3.12 3.06 -17.78
N ASN A 86 2.76 3.48 -16.57
CA ASN A 86 3.73 3.74 -15.51
C ASN A 86 4.36 2.46 -15.01
N ILE A 87 3.58 1.38 -14.83
CA ILE A 87 4.09 0.07 -14.41
C ILE A 87 5.08 -0.45 -15.45
N THR A 88 4.70 -0.43 -16.73
CA THR A 88 5.58 -0.86 -17.83
C THR A 88 6.89 -0.09 -17.86
N LYS A 89 6.83 1.25 -17.78
CA LYS A 89 8.03 2.09 -17.74
C LYS A 89 8.98 1.74 -16.61
N ILE A 90 8.44 1.48 -15.42
CA ILE A 90 9.22 1.10 -14.24
C ILE A 90 9.91 -0.24 -14.52
N LEU A 91 9.15 -1.25 -14.92
CA LEU A 91 9.69 -2.59 -15.16
C LEU A 91 10.73 -2.58 -16.28
N ASP A 92 10.49 -1.88 -17.40
CA ASP A 92 11.43 -1.75 -18.51
C ASP A 92 12.74 -1.05 -18.11
N GLN A 93 12.64 -0.04 -17.23
CA GLN A 93 13.84 0.65 -16.74
C GLN A 93 14.66 -0.28 -15.84
N PHE A 94 14.02 -0.92 -14.87
CA PHE A 94 14.72 -1.74 -13.89
C PHE A 94 15.20 -3.07 -14.45
N SER A 95 14.60 -3.61 -15.51
CA SER A 95 15.11 -4.79 -16.22
C SER A 95 16.51 -4.60 -16.83
N LYS A 96 16.89 -3.33 -17.05
CA LYS A 96 18.21 -2.94 -17.60
C LYS A 96 19.18 -2.43 -16.54
N SER A 97 18.77 -2.41 -15.29
CA SER A 97 19.58 -1.92 -14.18
C SER A 97 20.65 -2.95 -13.79
N SER A 98 21.87 -2.48 -13.55
CA SER A 98 22.95 -3.29 -12.97
C SER A 98 22.96 -3.27 -11.44
N THR A 99 22.17 -2.39 -10.82
CA THR A 99 22.06 -2.28 -9.37
C THR A 99 21.17 -3.40 -8.83
N GLU A 100 21.60 -4.10 -7.80
CA GLU A 100 20.78 -5.09 -7.10
C GLU A 100 19.72 -4.41 -6.22
N PHE A 101 18.47 -4.85 -6.35
CA PHE A 101 17.33 -4.33 -5.60
C PHE A 101 16.21 -5.37 -5.49
N ASN A 102 15.27 -5.13 -4.56
CA ASN A 102 13.99 -5.84 -4.52
C ASN A 102 12.86 -4.85 -4.80
N LEU A 103 11.93 -5.20 -5.69
CA LEU A 103 10.76 -4.40 -6.02
C LEU A 103 9.50 -5.00 -5.40
N ASN A 104 8.69 -4.15 -4.78
CA ASN A 104 7.36 -4.52 -4.29
C ASN A 104 6.34 -3.45 -4.67
N PHE A 105 5.29 -3.85 -5.41
CA PHE A 105 4.20 -2.99 -5.82
C PHE A 105 3.01 -3.14 -4.87
N ASN A 106 2.56 -2.02 -4.32
CA ASN A 106 1.34 -1.90 -3.54
C ASN A 106 0.39 -0.92 -4.22
N PHE A 107 -0.90 -1.01 -3.91
CA PHE A 107 -1.92 -0.15 -4.49
C PHE A 107 -2.84 0.37 -3.41
N LYS A 108 -3.20 1.66 -3.51
CA LYS A 108 -4.12 2.33 -2.59
C LYS A 108 -5.08 3.24 -3.35
N LEU A 109 -6.11 3.70 -2.68
CA LEU A 109 -6.85 4.86 -3.14
C LEU A 109 -6.07 6.13 -2.77
N SER A 110 -6.07 7.12 -3.65
CA SER A 110 -5.61 8.47 -3.32
C SER A 110 -6.44 9.04 -2.16
N ASP A 111 -5.87 9.98 -1.42
CA ASP A 111 -6.56 10.55 -0.26
C ASP A 111 -7.87 11.22 -0.65
N SER A 112 -7.91 11.93 -1.79
CA SER A 112 -9.12 12.55 -2.33
C SER A 112 -10.19 11.51 -2.70
N LEU A 113 -9.81 10.41 -3.33
CA LEU A 113 -10.75 9.34 -3.69
C LEU A 113 -11.25 8.62 -2.44
N LYS A 114 -10.36 8.37 -1.47
CA LYS A 114 -10.71 7.77 -0.18
C LYS A 114 -11.75 8.60 0.58
N GLU A 115 -11.55 9.93 0.67
CA GLU A 115 -12.52 10.83 1.30
C GLU A 115 -13.88 10.82 0.59
N ASN A 116 -13.89 10.84 -0.73
CA ASN A 116 -15.13 10.78 -1.50
C ASN A 116 -15.86 9.46 -1.28
N VAL A 117 -15.16 8.34 -1.31
CA VAL A 117 -15.70 7.02 -1.02
C VAL A 117 -16.30 6.97 0.38
N GLN A 118 -15.57 7.48 1.38
CA GLN A 118 -16.04 7.51 2.75
C GLN A 118 -17.34 8.30 2.90
N LYS A 119 -17.43 9.48 2.28
CA LYS A 119 -18.67 10.28 2.25
C LYS A 119 -19.83 9.53 1.60
N GLN A 120 -19.58 8.82 0.50
CA GLN A 120 -20.61 8.04 -0.18
C GLN A 120 -21.08 6.84 0.66
N ILE A 121 -20.15 6.11 1.29
CA ILE A 121 -20.47 4.96 2.13
C ILE A 121 -21.30 5.37 3.35
N ILE A 122 -20.97 6.51 4.00
CA ILE A 122 -21.77 7.04 5.10
C ILE A 122 -23.19 7.33 4.66
N LYS A 123 -23.37 7.98 3.50
CA LYS A 123 -24.71 8.23 2.95
C LYS A 123 -25.49 6.94 2.68
N LEU A 124 -24.85 5.94 2.06
CA LEU A 124 -25.46 4.65 1.76
C LEU A 124 -25.82 3.90 3.03
N ALA A 125 -24.94 3.82 4.02
CA ALA A 125 -25.20 3.14 5.29
C ALA A 125 -26.33 3.83 6.08
N THR A 126 -26.38 5.17 6.07
CA THR A 126 -27.46 5.92 6.74
C THR A 126 -28.81 5.63 6.07
N ARG A 127 -28.85 5.66 4.74
CA ARG A 127 -30.08 5.37 3.98
C ARG A 127 -30.55 3.93 4.19
N ASP A 128 -29.64 2.96 4.11
CA ASP A 128 -29.94 1.55 4.39
C ASP A 128 -30.50 1.35 5.82
N ALA A 129 -29.94 2.04 6.82
CA ALA A 129 -30.42 1.99 8.19
C ALA A 129 -31.83 2.57 8.34
N ILE A 130 -32.15 3.66 7.64
CA ILE A 130 -33.48 4.27 7.62
C ILE A 130 -34.48 3.35 6.94
N GLU A 131 -34.18 2.87 5.74
CA GLU A 131 -35.04 1.95 4.97
C GLU A 131 -35.36 0.66 5.78
N LYS A 132 -34.38 0.11 6.49
CA LYS A 132 -34.60 -1.04 7.37
C LYS A 132 -35.43 -0.71 8.59
N ALA A 133 -35.26 0.46 9.20
CA ALA A 133 -36.06 0.89 10.33
C ALA A 133 -37.55 1.06 9.93
N GLU A 134 -37.82 1.65 8.77
CA GLU A 134 -39.17 1.81 8.20
C GLU A 134 -39.80 0.45 7.92
N LEU A 135 -39.07 -0.50 7.36
CA LEU A 135 -39.56 -1.86 7.12
C LEU A 135 -39.91 -2.58 8.41
N ILE A 136 -39.06 -2.49 9.44
CA ILE A 136 -39.31 -3.11 10.76
C ILE A 136 -40.52 -2.45 11.43
N SER A 137 -40.61 -1.11 11.41
CA SER A 137 -41.74 -0.34 11.93
C SER A 137 -43.05 -0.80 11.32
N SER A 138 -43.14 -0.86 9.99
CA SER A 138 -44.29 -1.33 9.26
C SER A 138 -44.66 -2.78 9.61
N ALA A 139 -43.69 -3.68 9.68
CA ALA A 139 -43.91 -5.08 10.01
C ALA A 139 -44.36 -5.32 11.46
N SER A 140 -43.95 -4.43 12.38
CA SER A 140 -44.23 -4.51 13.82
C SER A 140 -45.48 -3.71 14.23
N ASN A 141 -46.08 -2.94 13.33
CA ASN A 141 -47.14 -1.99 13.58
C ASN A 141 -46.80 -0.96 14.68
N ILE A 142 -45.56 -0.43 14.60
CA ILE A 142 -44.98 0.56 15.53
C ILE A 142 -44.62 1.79 14.72
N ASP A 143 -44.94 3.00 15.21
CA ASP A 143 -44.60 4.23 14.55
C ASP A 143 -43.21 4.75 14.96
N LEU A 144 -42.37 5.08 13.96
CA LEU A 144 -41.13 5.79 14.19
C LEU A 144 -41.41 7.28 14.37
N ILE A 145 -40.95 7.86 15.49
CA ILE A 145 -41.23 9.28 15.78
C ILE A 145 -40.06 10.14 15.29
N LYS A 146 -38.86 9.93 15.81
CA LYS A 146 -37.65 10.67 15.47
C LYS A 146 -36.38 9.87 15.80
N ILE A 147 -35.30 10.20 15.13
CA ILE A 147 -33.98 9.66 15.50
C ILE A 147 -33.55 10.29 16.84
N LYS A 148 -33.40 9.45 17.85
CA LYS A 148 -32.94 9.83 19.19
C LYS A 148 -31.42 9.87 19.30
N GLN A 149 -30.74 8.94 18.63
CA GLN A 149 -29.30 8.82 18.70
C GLN A 149 -28.72 8.29 17.38
N ILE A 150 -27.60 8.88 16.97
CA ILE A 150 -26.76 8.39 15.87
C ILE A 150 -25.42 8.01 16.44
N LYS A 151 -24.98 6.77 16.24
CA LYS A 151 -23.61 6.34 16.60
C LYS A 151 -22.87 6.02 15.32
N TYR A 152 -21.74 6.73 15.12
CA TYR A 152 -20.85 6.58 13.99
C TYR A 152 -19.42 6.45 14.51
N GLY A 153 -18.64 5.55 13.93
CA GLY A 153 -17.22 5.40 14.28
C GLY A 153 -16.93 4.87 15.69
N THR A 154 -17.94 4.42 16.43
CA THR A 154 -17.74 3.78 17.73
C THR A 154 -17.30 2.33 17.54
N ASN A 155 -16.32 1.88 18.33
CA ASN A 155 -15.72 0.54 18.38
C ASN A 155 -16.70 -0.59 18.75
N TYR A 156 -17.78 -0.72 18.02
CA TYR A 156 -18.41 -2.03 17.92
C TYR A 156 -17.68 -2.80 16.83
N ASN A 157 -16.55 -3.43 17.13
CA ASN A 157 -15.81 -4.35 16.27
C ASN A 157 -15.90 -4.11 14.75
N SER A 158 -16.32 -2.92 14.34
CA SER A 158 -16.28 -2.42 12.98
C SER A 158 -14.94 -1.72 12.79
N GLY A 159 -13.89 -2.50 12.99
CA GLY A 159 -12.63 -2.14 12.39
C GLY A 159 -12.95 -1.95 10.90
N MET A 160 -12.59 -0.80 10.35
CA MET A 160 -12.38 -0.65 8.92
C MET A 160 -11.42 -1.78 8.54
N ARG A 161 -12.00 -2.96 8.26
CA ARG A 161 -11.22 -4.10 7.80
C ARG A 161 -10.81 -3.74 6.40
N LEU A 162 -9.68 -3.04 6.32
CA LEU A 162 -8.85 -3.11 5.13
C LEU A 162 -8.54 -4.60 4.95
N TYR A 163 -9.35 -5.29 4.21
CA TYR A 163 -9.01 -6.62 3.73
C TYR A 163 -7.92 -6.42 2.68
N ASN A 164 -6.77 -5.94 3.15
CA ASN A 164 -5.54 -5.95 2.38
C ASN A 164 -4.94 -7.36 2.46
N ARG A 165 -5.63 -8.31 1.82
CA ARG A 165 -5.13 -9.66 1.65
C ARG A 165 -4.36 -9.72 0.34
N ASN A 166 -3.23 -9.04 0.28
CA ASN A 166 -2.25 -9.27 -0.77
C ASN A 166 -0.84 -8.95 -0.29
N ASN A 167 -0.22 -9.90 0.37
CA ASN A 167 1.20 -10.10 0.27
C ASN A 167 1.47 -10.94 -1.00
N GLY A 168 1.19 -10.37 -2.16
CA GLY A 168 1.70 -10.87 -3.42
C GLY A 168 3.13 -10.37 -3.56
N VAL A 169 4.09 -11.08 -3.02
CA VAL A 169 5.50 -10.91 -3.36
C VAL A 169 5.63 -11.37 -4.81
N ALA A 170 5.67 -10.42 -5.74
CA ALA A 170 6.11 -10.72 -7.10
C ALA A 170 7.64 -10.92 -7.05
N GLU A 171 8.07 -12.15 -6.97
CA GLU A 171 9.46 -12.53 -7.19
C GLU A 171 9.78 -12.24 -8.66
N VAL A 172 10.51 -11.16 -8.91
CA VAL A 172 10.91 -10.78 -10.27
C VAL A 172 12.03 -11.70 -10.72
N VAL A 173 11.66 -12.74 -11.43
CA VAL A 173 12.59 -13.58 -12.19
C VAL A 173 13.10 -12.79 -13.39
N SER A 174 14.38 -12.87 -13.67
CA SER A 174 15.19 -12.07 -14.60
C SER A 174 14.89 -12.18 -16.12
N THR A 175 13.69 -12.58 -16.49
CA THR A 175 13.21 -12.55 -17.88
C THR A 175 11.78 -12.03 -17.91
N ILE A 176 11.64 -10.69 -18.04
CA ILE A 176 10.32 -10.07 -18.19
C ILE A 176 9.85 -10.29 -19.64
N ASP A 177 9.04 -11.31 -19.84
CA ASP A 177 8.25 -11.45 -21.05
C ASP A 177 7.10 -10.42 -21.00
N ASN A 178 6.86 -9.69 -22.08
CA ASN A 178 5.77 -8.70 -22.21
C ASN A 178 4.37 -9.27 -21.91
N SER A 179 4.23 -10.59 -21.83
CA SER A 179 3.00 -11.27 -21.42
C SER A 179 2.69 -11.13 -19.92
N ILE A 180 3.70 -10.94 -19.06
CA ILE A 180 3.52 -10.80 -17.59
C ILE A 180 2.83 -9.50 -17.25
N ILE A 181 3.09 -8.43 -18.03
CA ILE A 181 2.53 -7.10 -17.80
C ILE A 181 1.03 -7.03 -18.13
N LYS A 182 0.56 -7.83 -19.11
CA LYS A 182 -0.86 -7.87 -19.51
C LYS A 182 -1.80 -8.44 -18.44
N GLY A 183 -1.27 -9.21 -17.49
CA GLY A 183 -2.06 -9.85 -16.42
C GLY A 183 -2.07 -9.11 -15.09
N PHE A 184 -1.37 -7.97 -14.98
CA PHE A 184 -1.24 -7.25 -13.73
C PHE A 184 -2.45 -6.34 -13.48
N THR A 185 -3.47 -6.87 -12.81
CA THR A 185 -4.67 -6.12 -12.42
C THR A 185 -4.75 -6.08 -10.90
N PRO A 186 -4.61 -4.89 -10.27
CA PRO A 186 -4.79 -4.74 -8.84
C PRO A 186 -6.20 -5.17 -8.43
N LYS A 187 -6.31 -5.86 -7.30
CA LYS A 187 -7.63 -6.22 -6.74
C LYS A 187 -8.35 -4.98 -6.26
N ASP A 188 -9.67 -5.00 -6.40
CA ASP A 188 -10.53 -3.97 -5.85
C ASP A 188 -10.41 -3.89 -4.31
N ILE A 189 -10.41 -2.67 -3.80
CA ILE A 189 -10.45 -2.38 -2.37
C ILE A 189 -11.92 -2.29 -1.95
N VAL A 190 -12.29 -3.03 -0.92
CA VAL A 190 -13.64 -3.02 -0.35
C VAL A 190 -13.64 -2.17 0.91
N TYR A 191 -14.56 -1.21 0.97
CA TYR A 191 -14.83 -0.40 2.16
C TYR A 191 -16.20 -0.74 2.70
N SER A 192 -16.32 -0.78 4.02
CA SER A 192 -17.59 -0.95 4.72
C SER A 192 -17.67 -0.02 5.93
N GLU A 193 -18.84 0.53 6.20
CA GLU A 193 -19.12 1.35 7.38
C GLU A 193 -20.38 0.85 8.06
N ASN A 194 -20.43 1.00 9.38
CA ASN A 194 -21.59 0.68 10.19
C ASN A 194 -22.12 1.94 10.87
N ILE A 195 -23.41 2.14 10.77
CA ILE A 195 -24.12 3.22 11.45
C ILE A 195 -25.22 2.59 12.30
N LEU A 196 -25.30 2.98 13.56
CA LEU A 196 -26.41 2.63 14.45
C LEU A 196 -27.32 3.84 14.63
N LEU A 197 -28.57 3.70 14.25
CA LEU A 197 -29.64 4.66 14.48
C LEU A 197 -30.57 4.14 15.58
N VAL A 198 -30.82 4.96 16.59
CA VAL A 198 -31.79 4.66 17.65
C VAL A 198 -32.97 5.61 17.47
N TRP A 199 -34.17 5.07 17.50
CA TRP A 199 -35.41 5.82 17.27
C TRP A 199 -36.24 5.87 18.54
N ASP A 200 -36.97 6.99 18.75
CA ASP A 200 -38.15 7.00 19.61
C ASP A 200 -39.33 6.39 18.84
N ILE A 201 -40.07 5.53 19.47
CA ILE A 201 -41.21 4.79 18.89
C ILE A 201 -42.50 5.05 19.65
N LYS A 202 -43.65 4.85 19.01
CA LYS A 202 -44.97 4.93 19.61
C LYS A 202 -45.80 3.68 19.30
#